data_786ea5b6560db24d2222d4f423233cef
#
_entry.id   786ea5b6560db24d2222d4f423233cef
#
_cell.length_a   1.000
_cell.length_b   1.000
_cell.length_c   1.000
_cell.angle_alpha   90.00
_cell.angle_beta   90.00
_cell.angle_gamma   90.00
#
_symmetry.space_group_name_H-M   'P 1'
#
loop_
_entity.id
_entity.type
_entity.pdbx_description
1 polymer ?
#
loop_
_entity_poly.entity_id
_entity_poly.type
_entity_poly.pdbx_seq_one_letter_code
_entity_poly.pdbx_strand_id
1 'polypeptide(L)'
;MDEGALYRPYSTLSFGERTKVLLAILFIRENSFLLIDEPTNHLDTAARGTLARYLKTKRGFILVSHDRAFLDAVVDHVISINRADITVMRGNFTTWQQEKDREDQFELQQSEKLKKDVKRLEAAAKRSAEWSDRKEK
;
A
#
# COMPACT_ATOMS: atom_id res chain seq x y z
N MET A 1 18.21 -12.13 20.33
CA MET A 1 19.59 -11.74 20.01
C MET A 1 20.43 -12.39 21.09
N ASP A 2 21.44 -13.15 20.71
CA ASP A 2 22.35 -13.73 21.68
C ASP A 2 23.16 -12.60 22.35
N GLU A 3 23.38 -12.66 23.67
CA GLU A 3 24.14 -11.63 24.39
C GLU A 3 25.56 -11.45 23.81
N GLY A 4 26.16 -12.53 23.31
CA GLY A 4 27.47 -12.49 22.62
C GLY A 4 27.49 -11.63 21.36
N ALA A 5 26.34 -11.40 20.71
CA ALA A 5 26.25 -10.55 19.51
C ALA A 5 26.48 -9.07 19.83
N LEU A 6 26.19 -8.62 21.06
CA LEU A 6 26.40 -7.23 21.47
C LEU A 6 27.86 -6.80 21.55
N TYR A 7 28.77 -7.75 21.71
CA TYR A 7 30.20 -7.51 21.83
C TYR A 7 30.98 -7.73 20.52
N ARG A 8 30.29 -8.12 19.44
CA ARG A 8 30.90 -8.31 18.14
C ARG A 8 30.92 -7.02 17.31
N PRO A 9 31.95 -6.79 16.48
CA PRO A 9 31.93 -5.69 15.53
C PRO A 9 30.71 -5.74 14.63
N TYR A 10 30.07 -4.59 14.37
CA TYR A 10 28.85 -4.48 13.53
C TYR A 10 29.03 -5.15 12.15
N SER A 11 30.22 -5.10 11.58
CA SER A 11 30.54 -5.72 10.28
C SER A 11 30.43 -7.25 10.29
N THR A 12 30.52 -7.89 11.44
CA THR A 12 30.45 -9.35 11.60
C THR A 12 29.03 -9.86 11.93
N LEU A 13 28.08 -8.95 12.13
CA LEU A 13 26.69 -9.28 12.41
C LEU A 13 25.98 -9.73 11.13
N SER A 14 25.06 -10.70 11.26
CA SER A 14 24.13 -11.07 10.21
C SER A 14 23.17 -9.90 9.85
N PHE A 15 22.57 -9.96 8.68
CA PHE A 15 21.61 -8.92 8.27
C PHE A 15 20.46 -8.72 9.29
N GLY A 16 19.90 -9.80 9.82
CA GLY A 16 18.86 -9.72 10.85
C GLY A 16 19.36 -9.10 12.17
N GLU A 17 20.58 -9.41 12.61
CA GLU A 17 21.18 -8.79 13.78
C GLU A 17 21.45 -7.30 13.55
N ARG A 18 21.96 -6.92 12.38
CA ARG A 18 22.16 -5.50 12.00
C ARG A 18 20.84 -4.73 12.02
N THR A 19 19.78 -5.31 11.45
CA THR A 19 18.45 -4.71 11.47
C THR A 19 17.97 -4.50 12.91
N LYS A 20 18.13 -5.49 13.79
CA LYS A 20 17.77 -5.39 15.21
C LYS A 20 18.56 -4.29 15.93
N VAL A 21 19.85 -4.14 15.64
CA VAL A 21 20.69 -3.05 16.20
C VAL A 21 20.22 -1.69 15.74
N LEU A 22 19.97 -1.52 14.43
CA LEU A 22 19.47 -0.25 13.88
C LEU A 22 18.10 0.12 14.47
N LEU A 23 17.21 -0.84 14.61
CA LEU A 23 15.92 -0.62 15.28
C LEU A 23 16.09 -0.25 16.75
N ALA A 24 17.00 -0.88 17.48
CA ALA A 24 17.29 -0.52 18.88
C ALA A 24 17.80 0.91 18.99
N ILE A 25 18.69 1.36 18.08
CA ILE A 25 19.16 2.75 18.03
C ILE A 25 18.01 3.71 17.75
N LEU A 26 17.13 3.35 16.82
CA LEU A 26 15.94 4.12 16.50
C LEU A 26 15.00 4.25 17.71
N PHE A 27 14.88 3.18 18.49
CA PHE A 27 14.01 3.12 19.67
C PHE A 27 14.48 3.98 20.83
N ILE A 28 15.78 4.18 20.97
CA ILE A 28 16.37 5.03 22.01
C ILE A 28 16.10 6.52 21.74
N ARG A 29 15.85 6.90 20.47
CA ARG A 29 15.55 8.29 20.11
C ARG A 29 14.15 8.68 20.61
N GLU A 30 14.12 9.63 21.52
CA GLU A 30 12.88 10.28 21.97
C GLU A 30 12.54 11.49 21.10
N ASN A 31 11.26 11.87 21.09
CA ASN A 31 10.76 13.06 20.39
C ASN A 31 11.10 13.14 18.88
N SER A 32 11.16 12.00 18.21
CA SER A 32 11.42 11.91 16.78
C SER A 32 10.22 11.34 16.04
N PHE A 33 9.94 11.90 14.86
CA PHE A 33 9.01 11.29 13.90
C PHE A 33 9.77 10.26 13.09
N LEU A 34 9.27 9.03 13.06
CA LEU A 34 9.99 7.91 12.47
C LEU A 34 9.62 7.75 11.00
N LEU A 35 10.63 7.64 10.13
CA LEU A 35 10.50 7.18 8.76
C LEU A 35 11.14 5.81 8.65
N ILE A 36 10.36 4.79 8.32
CA ILE A 36 10.77 3.39 8.40
C ILE A 36 10.46 2.72 7.06
N ASP A 37 11.50 2.22 6.41
CA ASP A 37 11.39 1.54 5.13
C ASP A 37 11.74 0.06 5.31
N GLU A 38 10.78 -0.82 4.93
CA GLU A 38 10.89 -2.28 4.94
C GLU A 38 11.53 -2.88 6.21
N PRO A 39 11.08 -2.51 7.43
CA PRO A 39 11.74 -2.94 8.66
C PRO A 39 11.59 -4.43 8.97
N THR A 40 10.63 -5.11 8.32
CA THR A 40 10.36 -6.54 8.51
C THR A 40 11.32 -7.44 7.73
N ASN A 41 12.09 -6.87 6.79
CA ASN A 41 13.08 -7.63 6.06
C ASN A 41 14.13 -8.20 7.03
N HIS A 42 14.41 -9.49 6.89
CA HIS A 42 15.37 -10.25 7.71
C HIS A 42 15.02 -10.36 9.21
N LEU A 43 13.79 -9.98 9.63
CA LEU A 43 13.31 -10.19 10.99
C LEU A 43 12.55 -11.52 11.10
N ASP A 44 12.84 -12.24 12.19
CA ASP A 44 12.03 -13.37 12.59
C ASP A 44 10.66 -12.92 13.17
N THR A 45 9.71 -13.84 13.30
CA THR A 45 8.36 -13.55 13.78
C THR A 45 8.34 -12.89 15.17
N ALA A 46 9.23 -13.28 16.06
CA ALA A 46 9.32 -12.71 17.41
C ALA A 46 9.79 -11.25 17.37
N ALA A 47 10.80 -10.94 16.54
CA ALA A 47 11.28 -9.58 16.34
C ALA A 47 10.23 -8.68 15.66
N ARG A 48 9.49 -9.19 14.66
CA ARG A 48 8.36 -8.47 14.03
C ARG A 48 7.28 -8.11 15.06
N GLY A 49 6.91 -9.08 15.92
CA GLY A 49 5.94 -8.82 16.99
C GLY A 49 6.43 -7.78 18.02
N THR A 50 7.72 -7.77 18.32
CA THR A 50 8.32 -6.76 19.21
C THR A 50 8.32 -5.39 18.57
N LEU A 51 8.70 -5.30 17.28
CA LEU A 51 8.63 -4.06 16.50
C LEU A 51 7.19 -3.51 16.42
N ALA A 52 6.21 -4.37 16.14
CA ALA A 52 4.80 -3.97 16.08
C ALA A 52 4.33 -3.37 17.42
N ARG A 53 4.63 -4.02 18.54
CA ARG A 53 4.31 -3.48 19.87
C ARG A 53 4.96 -2.13 20.14
N TYR A 54 6.22 -1.98 19.75
CA TYR A 54 6.93 -0.72 19.93
C TYR A 54 6.31 0.40 19.08
N LEU A 55 6.03 0.18 17.81
CA LEU A 55 5.44 1.20 16.92
C LEU A 55 4.08 1.68 17.44
N LYS A 56 3.29 0.80 18.04
CA LYS A 56 2.02 1.18 18.69
C LYS A 56 2.18 2.14 19.86
N THR A 57 3.35 2.26 20.46
CA THR A 57 3.62 3.23 21.54
C THR A 57 4.00 4.60 21.01
N LYS A 58 4.30 4.72 19.70
CA LYS A 58 4.73 5.98 19.09
C LYS A 58 3.53 6.84 18.68
N ARG A 59 3.67 8.16 18.81
CA ARG A 59 2.63 9.13 18.43
C ARG A 59 2.49 9.36 16.94
N GLY A 60 3.55 9.06 16.17
CA GLY A 60 3.53 9.20 14.72
C GLY A 60 4.76 8.59 14.06
N PHE A 61 4.52 7.96 12.92
CA PHE A 61 5.54 7.40 12.04
C PHE A 61 4.99 7.27 10.62
N ILE A 62 5.88 7.17 9.65
CA ILE A 62 5.56 6.70 8.30
C ILE A 62 6.30 5.38 8.11
N LEU A 63 5.55 4.37 7.66
CA LEU A 63 6.03 3.03 7.45
C LEU A 63 5.79 2.64 5.98
N VAL A 64 6.85 2.22 5.31
CA VAL A 64 6.77 1.56 4.00
C VAL A 64 7.05 0.08 4.21
N SER A 65 6.14 -0.79 3.76
CA SER A 65 6.32 -2.24 3.83
C SER A 65 5.41 -2.97 2.84
N HIS A 66 5.85 -4.13 2.38
CA HIS A 66 5.04 -5.08 1.63
C HIS A 66 4.46 -6.21 2.51
N ASP A 67 4.80 -6.25 3.79
CA ASP A 67 4.24 -7.19 4.77
C ASP A 67 2.86 -6.72 5.24
N ARG A 68 1.82 -7.21 4.56
CA ARG A 68 0.42 -6.83 4.80
C ARG A 68 -0.03 -7.11 6.23
N ALA A 69 0.35 -8.26 6.78
CA ALA A 69 -0.01 -8.63 8.15
C ALA A 69 0.64 -7.69 9.18
N PHE A 70 1.86 -7.26 8.92
CA PHE A 70 2.55 -6.28 9.75
C PHE A 70 1.90 -4.89 9.65
N LEU A 71 1.57 -4.43 8.42
CA LEU A 71 0.85 -3.18 8.22
C LEU A 71 -0.48 -3.18 8.97
N ASP A 72 -1.29 -4.23 8.82
CA ASP A 72 -2.58 -4.35 9.53
C ASP A 72 -2.44 -4.31 11.05
N ALA A 73 -1.33 -4.80 11.56
CA ALA A 73 -1.07 -4.81 12.98
C ALA A 73 -0.69 -3.43 13.55
N VAL A 74 -0.15 -2.50 12.74
CA VAL A 74 0.49 -1.28 13.29
C VAL A 74 -0.05 0.04 12.75
N VAL A 75 -0.63 0.07 11.52
CA VAL A 75 -1.08 1.32 10.90
C VAL A 75 -2.56 1.60 11.19
N ASP A 76 -2.90 2.89 11.27
CA ASP A 76 -4.25 3.40 11.39
C ASP A 76 -4.64 4.34 10.24
N HIS A 77 -3.68 4.67 9.37
CA HIS A 77 -3.88 5.41 8.13
C HIS A 77 -3.02 4.79 7.02
N VAL A 78 -3.53 4.84 5.79
CA VAL A 78 -2.80 4.40 4.60
C VAL A 78 -2.67 5.58 3.64
N ILE A 79 -1.44 5.84 3.20
CA ILE A 79 -1.13 6.80 2.15
C ILE A 79 -0.90 6.01 0.86
N SER A 80 -1.75 6.22 -0.13
CA SER A 80 -1.58 5.63 -1.46
C SER A 80 -1.07 6.70 -2.43
N ILE A 81 0.04 6.39 -3.09
CA ILE A 81 0.67 7.28 -4.07
C ILE A 81 0.46 6.67 -5.45
N ASN A 82 -0.37 7.31 -6.25
CA ASN A 82 -0.63 6.97 -7.65
C ASN A 82 0.04 7.98 -8.59
N ARG A 83 0.05 7.70 -9.89
CA ARG A 83 0.69 8.60 -10.87
C ARG A 83 0.11 10.01 -10.90
N ALA A 84 -1.17 10.17 -10.58
CA ALA A 84 -1.90 11.43 -10.69
C ALA A 84 -2.34 12.00 -9.35
N ASP A 85 -2.31 11.20 -8.27
CA ASP A 85 -2.91 11.59 -7.01
C ASP A 85 -2.26 10.92 -5.80
N ILE A 86 -2.40 11.58 -4.65
CA ILE A 86 -2.01 11.05 -3.33
C ILE A 86 -3.27 11.05 -2.47
N THR A 87 -3.69 9.87 -2.07
CA THR A 87 -4.85 9.70 -1.21
C THR A 87 -4.43 9.25 0.18
N VAL A 88 -5.11 9.77 1.20
CA VAL A 88 -4.93 9.37 2.60
C VAL A 88 -6.26 8.82 3.09
N MET A 89 -6.24 7.57 3.55
CA MET A 89 -7.42 6.91 4.08
C MET A 89 -7.18 6.46 5.53
N ARG A 90 -8.17 6.70 6.39
CA ARG A 90 -8.17 6.18 7.74
C ARG A 90 -8.56 4.71 7.73
N GLY A 91 -7.78 3.89 8.40
CA GLY A 91 -7.95 2.44 8.49
C GLY A 91 -6.63 1.72 8.36
N ASN A 92 -6.69 0.40 8.45
CA ASN A 92 -5.55 -0.47 8.22
C ASN A 92 -5.42 -0.83 6.72
N PHE A 93 -4.38 -1.60 6.36
CA PHE A 93 -4.14 -2.01 4.98
C PHE A 93 -5.31 -2.82 4.39
N THR A 94 -5.88 -3.75 5.15
CA THR A 94 -7.03 -4.56 4.71
C THR A 94 -8.24 -3.69 4.39
N THR A 95 -8.56 -2.70 5.22
CA THR A 95 -9.65 -1.75 4.97
C THR A 95 -9.42 -0.96 3.68
N TRP A 96 -8.21 -0.41 3.52
CA TRP A 96 -7.82 0.31 2.32
C TRP A 96 -7.93 -0.56 1.06
N GLN A 97 -7.45 -1.81 1.12
CA GLN A 97 -7.51 -2.73 -0.02
C GLN A 97 -8.96 -3.02 -0.43
N GLN A 98 -9.84 -3.23 0.54
CA GLN A 98 -11.27 -3.49 0.26
C GLN A 98 -11.95 -2.30 -0.41
N GLU A 99 -11.67 -1.08 0.05
CA GLU A 99 -12.23 0.13 -0.58
C GLU A 99 -11.67 0.31 -1.99
N LYS A 100 -10.37 0.09 -2.18
CA LYS A 100 -9.72 0.17 -3.49
C LYS A 100 -10.30 -0.84 -4.48
N ASP A 101 -10.50 -2.09 -4.05
CA ASP A 101 -11.10 -3.13 -4.88
C ASP A 101 -12.55 -2.77 -5.29
N ARG A 102 -13.32 -2.11 -4.42
CA ARG A 102 -14.67 -1.62 -4.73
C ARG A 102 -14.64 -0.49 -5.75
N GLU A 103 -13.74 0.48 -5.59
CA GLU A 103 -13.55 1.58 -6.54
C GLU A 103 -13.19 1.03 -7.93
N ASP A 104 -12.21 0.15 -7.99
CA ASP A 104 -11.73 -0.45 -9.25
C ASP A 104 -12.85 -1.25 -9.95
N GLN A 105 -13.65 -2.00 -9.20
CA GLN A 105 -14.82 -2.71 -9.75
C GLN A 105 -15.88 -1.74 -10.29
N PHE A 106 -16.15 -0.66 -9.59
CA PHE A 106 -17.10 0.35 -10.01
C PHE A 106 -16.65 1.06 -11.29
N GLU A 107 -15.38 1.47 -11.36
CA GLU A 107 -14.80 2.07 -12.56
C GLU A 107 -14.85 1.13 -13.77
N LEU A 108 -14.55 -0.15 -13.56
CA LEU A 108 -14.63 -1.17 -14.60
C LEU A 108 -16.06 -1.30 -15.15
N GLN A 109 -17.06 -1.38 -14.27
CA GLN A 109 -18.47 -1.45 -14.67
C GLN A 109 -18.93 -0.22 -15.44
N GLN A 110 -18.52 0.98 -14.99
CA GLN A 110 -18.82 2.22 -15.71
C GLN A 110 -18.17 2.24 -17.10
N SER A 111 -16.90 1.85 -17.19
CA SER A 111 -16.17 1.78 -18.46
C SER A 111 -16.83 0.81 -19.44
N GLU A 112 -17.26 -0.36 -18.96
CA GLU A 112 -18.00 -1.33 -19.79
C GLU A 112 -19.35 -0.80 -20.27
N LYS A 113 -20.08 -0.11 -19.40
CA LYS A 113 -21.36 0.52 -19.76
C LYS A 113 -21.15 1.59 -20.84
N LEU A 114 -20.19 2.47 -20.65
CA LEU A 114 -19.84 3.49 -21.65
C LEU A 114 -19.45 2.87 -22.99
N LYS A 115 -18.63 1.84 -22.99
CA LYS A 115 -18.26 1.10 -24.22
C LYS A 115 -19.48 0.52 -24.94
N LYS A 116 -20.46 -0.02 -24.21
CA LYS A 116 -21.70 -0.53 -24.78
C LYS A 116 -22.56 0.60 -25.37
N ASP A 117 -22.66 1.73 -24.68
CA ASP A 117 -23.44 2.89 -25.13
C ASP A 117 -22.79 3.50 -26.38
N VAL A 118 -21.46 3.65 -26.43
CA VAL A 118 -20.75 4.11 -27.64
C VAL A 118 -21.03 3.18 -28.83
N LYS A 119 -20.88 1.87 -28.69
CA LYS A 119 -21.19 0.92 -29.75
C LYS A 119 -22.65 1.00 -30.24
N ARG A 120 -23.58 1.21 -29.29
CA ARG A 120 -25.02 1.38 -29.64
C ARG A 120 -25.26 2.64 -30.43
N LEU A 121 -24.63 3.76 -30.05
CA LEU A 121 -24.74 5.03 -30.76
C LEU A 121 -24.11 4.99 -32.15
N GLU A 122 -22.93 4.36 -32.27
CA GLU A 122 -22.26 4.16 -33.57
C GLU A 122 -23.14 3.33 -34.52
N ALA A 123 -23.72 2.23 -34.01
CA ALA A 123 -24.63 1.40 -34.79
C ALA A 123 -25.92 2.12 -35.20
N ALA A 124 -26.44 3.01 -34.33
CA ALA A 124 -27.60 3.83 -34.64
C ALA A 124 -27.25 4.90 -35.72
N ALA A 125 -26.12 5.58 -35.57
CA ALA A 125 -25.64 6.56 -36.55
C ALA A 125 -25.43 5.93 -37.93
N LYS A 126 -24.81 4.75 -37.97
CA LYS A 126 -24.61 4.01 -39.23
C LYS A 126 -25.93 3.66 -39.93
N ARG A 127 -26.91 3.18 -39.16
CA ARG A 127 -28.26 2.89 -39.71
C ARG A 127 -28.97 4.13 -40.21
N SER A 128 -28.84 5.26 -39.52
CA SER A 128 -29.42 6.54 -39.95
C SER A 128 -28.78 7.04 -41.25
N ALA A 129 -27.46 6.93 -41.40
CA ALA A 129 -26.76 7.30 -42.63
C ALA A 129 -27.20 6.42 -43.83
N GLU A 130 -27.28 5.13 -43.64
CA GLU A 130 -27.72 4.18 -44.68
C GLU A 130 -29.20 4.38 -45.07
N TRP A 131 -30.03 4.94 -44.18
CA TRP A 131 -31.43 5.26 -44.48
C TRP A 131 -31.53 6.59 -45.28
N SER A 132 -30.69 7.56 -44.98
CA SER A 132 -30.61 8.82 -45.72
C SER A 132 -30.19 8.60 -47.20
N ASP A 133 -29.11 7.80 -47.40
CA ASP A 133 -28.60 7.47 -48.74
C ASP A 133 -29.61 6.73 -49.62
N ARG A 134 -30.56 6.01 -49.02
CA ARG A 134 -31.63 5.29 -49.72
C ARG A 134 -32.80 6.20 -50.16
N LYS A 135 -32.95 7.37 -49.58
CA LYS A 135 -34.01 8.31 -49.93
C LYS A 135 -33.62 9.29 -51.06
N GLU A 136 -32.33 9.43 -51.32
CA GLU A 136 -31.81 10.31 -52.37
C GLU A 136 -31.65 9.59 -53.73
N LYS A 137 -31.94 8.29 -53.80
CA LYS A 137 -32.00 7.52 -55.05
C LYS A 137 -33.45 7.24 -55.46
#